data_c09c435180ff8c17ebc0131952fa5182
#
_entry.id   c09c435180ff8c17ebc0131952fa5182
#
_cell.length_a   1.000
_cell.length_b   1.000
_cell.length_c   1.000
_cell.angle_alpha   90.00
_cell.angle_beta   90.00
_cell.angle_gamma   90.00
#
_symmetry.space_group_name_H-M   'P 1'
#
loop_
_entity.id
_entity.type
_entity.pdbx_description
1 polymer ?
#
loop_
_entity_poly.entity_id
_entity_poly.type
_entity_poly.pdbx_seq_one_letter_code
_entity_poly.pdbx_strand_id
1 'polypeptide(L)'
;MSLLSNFRDKAVEAFVKNHELVKKFGDVQSISIDSDKGTADVSILLHGEIFPIKFRGYYFFDDTQKGTDIVVRKITCERQWIDEALEYWLGNKTLRYTLPGLAGGLAKVLF
;
A
#
# COMPACT_ATOMS: atom_id res chain seq x y z
N MET A 1 18.49 5.90 -8.21
CA MET A 1 17.18 6.16 -7.60
C MET A 1 17.21 7.54 -6.93
N SER A 2 16.20 8.35 -7.16
CA SER A 2 16.21 9.71 -6.65
C SER A 2 15.85 9.76 -5.16
N LEU A 3 16.21 10.86 -4.50
CA LEU A 3 15.86 11.11 -3.12
C LEU A 3 14.33 11.16 -2.95
N LEU A 4 13.64 11.69 -3.95
CA LEU A 4 12.17 11.78 -3.95
C LEU A 4 11.54 10.39 -3.92
N SER A 5 12.06 9.45 -4.72
CA SER A 5 11.56 8.07 -4.71
C SER A 5 11.71 7.42 -3.34
N ASN A 6 12.85 7.66 -2.66
CA ASN A 6 13.07 7.10 -1.33
C ASN A 6 12.06 7.63 -0.31
N PHE A 7 11.75 8.91 -0.35
CA PHE A 7 10.77 9.49 0.56
C PHE A 7 9.36 8.95 0.29
N ARG A 8 8.99 8.83 -0.97
CA ARG A 8 7.69 8.26 -1.33
C ARG A 8 7.58 6.82 -0.89
N ASP A 9 8.62 6.03 -1.13
CA ASP A 9 8.64 4.62 -0.74
C ASP A 9 8.47 4.47 0.77
N LYS A 10 9.17 5.29 1.54
CA LYS A 10 9.05 5.24 3.00
C LYS A 10 7.68 5.67 3.50
N ALA A 11 7.07 6.65 2.85
CA ALA A 11 5.72 7.09 3.21
C ALA A 11 4.71 5.97 2.98
N VAL A 12 4.80 5.27 1.86
CA VAL A 12 3.91 4.14 1.55
C VAL A 12 4.18 2.98 2.50
N GLU A 13 5.45 2.69 2.78
CA GLU A 13 5.82 1.63 3.72
C GLU A 13 5.22 1.89 5.11
N ALA A 14 5.35 3.10 5.61
CA ALA A 14 4.78 3.46 6.91
C ALA A 14 3.25 3.36 6.89
N PHE A 15 2.62 3.81 5.81
CA PHE A 15 1.18 3.71 5.64
C PHE A 15 0.71 2.25 5.72
N VAL A 16 1.36 1.36 4.98
CA VAL A 16 0.98 -0.07 4.96
C VAL A 16 1.20 -0.71 6.32
N LYS A 17 2.36 -0.48 6.93
CA LYS A 17 2.68 -1.08 8.24
C LYS A 17 1.72 -0.66 9.35
N ASN A 18 1.23 0.57 9.28
CA ASN A 18 0.38 1.12 10.33
C ASN A 18 -1.12 1.07 10.00
N HIS A 19 -1.47 0.52 8.85
CA HIS A 19 -2.87 0.42 8.46
C HIS A 19 -3.61 -0.57 9.37
N GLU A 20 -4.76 -0.14 9.90
CA GLU A 20 -5.51 -0.94 10.86
C GLU A 20 -5.93 -2.29 10.33
N LEU A 21 -6.36 -2.36 9.07
CA LEU A 21 -6.77 -3.63 8.46
C LEU A 21 -5.61 -4.62 8.39
N VAL A 22 -4.41 -4.13 8.04
CA VAL A 22 -3.23 -4.98 7.97
C VAL A 22 -2.92 -5.53 9.36
N LYS A 23 -2.90 -4.67 10.38
CA LYS A 23 -2.61 -5.09 11.75
C LYS A 23 -3.64 -6.07 12.29
N LYS A 24 -4.89 -5.93 11.86
CA LYS A 24 -5.98 -6.79 12.32
C LYS A 24 -5.83 -8.22 11.81
N PHE A 25 -5.35 -8.40 10.59
CA PHE A 25 -5.32 -9.72 9.96
C PHE A 25 -3.98 -10.43 10.06
N GLY A 26 -2.90 -9.72 10.34
CA GLY A 26 -1.60 -10.37 10.43
C GLY A 26 -0.46 -9.41 10.73
N ASP A 27 0.76 -9.94 10.60
CA ASP A 27 2.00 -9.21 10.82
C ASP A 27 2.76 -9.08 9.51
N VAL A 28 3.16 -7.85 9.18
CA VAL A 28 3.96 -7.59 7.98
C VAL A 28 5.37 -8.14 8.20
N GLN A 29 5.77 -9.07 7.35
CA GLN A 29 7.09 -9.69 7.41
C GLN A 29 8.10 -8.97 6.52
N SER A 30 7.66 -8.50 5.36
CA SER A 30 8.52 -7.76 4.45
C SER A 30 7.68 -6.83 3.57
N ILE A 31 8.31 -5.73 3.17
CA ILE A 31 7.70 -4.76 2.26
C ILE A 31 8.75 -4.35 1.24
N SER A 32 8.34 -4.29 -0.01
CA SER A 32 9.15 -3.73 -1.10
C SER A 32 8.28 -2.75 -1.88
N ILE A 33 8.66 -1.49 -1.82
CA ILE A 33 7.89 -0.40 -2.44
C ILE A 33 8.66 0.14 -3.63
N ASP A 34 7.95 0.32 -4.74
CA ASP A 34 8.49 0.98 -5.93
C ASP A 34 7.48 2.03 -6.39
N SER A 35 7.65 3.26 -5.90
CA SER A 35 6.75 4.35 -6.23
C SER A 35 6.85 4.80 -7.69
N ASP A 36 7.98 4.54 -8.33
CA ASP A 36 8.13 4.87 -9.76
C ASP A 36 7.24 3.97 -10.62
N LYS A 37 7.10 2.71 -10.22
CA LYS A 37 6.21 1.76 -10.90
C LYS A 37 4.81 1.75 -10.33
N GLY A 38 4.61 2.34 -9.15
CA GLY A 38 3.33 2.32 -8.47
C GLY A 38 2.96 0.96 -7.93
N THR A 39 3.94 0.22 -7.40
CA THR A 39 3.72 -1.12 -6.84
C THR A 39 4.23 -1.23 -5.42
N ALA A 40 3.54 -2.05 -4.64
CA ALA A 40 3.95 -2.39 -3.29
C ALA A 40 3.81 -3.91 -3.12
N ASP A 41 4.93 -4.58 -2.88
CA ASP A 41 4.96 -6.01 -2.60
C ASP A 41 5.07 -6.20 -1.10
N VAL A 42 4.11 -6.90 -0.52
CA VAL A 42 4.01 -7.07 0.93
C VAL A 42 3.84 -8.54 1.25
N SER A 43 4.66 -9.04 2.17
CA SER A 43 4.48 -10.38 2.73
C SER A 43 3.88 -10.23 4.12
N ILE A 44 2.74 -10.86 4.36
CA ILE A 44 2.02 -10.77 5.62
C ILE A 44 1.82 -12.17 6.18
N LEU A 45 2.19 -12.37 7.44
CA LEU A 45 1.86 -13.59 8.15
C LEU A 45 0.47 -13.40 8.74
N LEU A 46 -0.53 -13.93 8.05
CA LEU A 46 -1.91 -13.83 8.50
C LEU A 46 -2.14 -14.71 9.73
N HIS A 47 -3.05 -14.27 10.60
CA HIS A 47 -3.39 -15.02 11.80
C HIS A 47 -3.92 -16.41 11.40
N GLY A 48 -3.36 -17.44 12.01
CA GLY A 48 -3.73 -18.83 11.69
C GLY A 48 -2.92 -19.47 10.59
N GLU A 49 -2.07 -18.71 9.91
CA GLU A 49 -1.21 -19.23 8.83
C GLU A 49 0.20 -19.52 9.37
N ILE A 50 0.87 -20.50 8.76
CA ILE A 50 2.22 -20.90 9.13
C ILE A 50 3.26 -20.13 8.32
N PHE A 51 2.93 -19.80 7.07
CA PHE A 51 3.84 -19.13 6.15
C PHE A 51 3.28 -17.77 5.72
N PRO A 52 4.15 -16.77 5.52
CA PRO A 52 3.70 -15.48 5.00
C PRO A 52 3.07 -15.62 3.62
N ILE A 53 2.08 -14.79 3.36
CA ILE A 53 1.39 -14.73 2.07
C ILE A 53 1.76 -13.42 1.40
N LYS A 54 2.07 -13.48 0.10
CA LYS A 54 2.50 -12.32 -0.67
C LYS A 54 1.33 -11.64 -1.34
N PHE A 55 1.30 -10.32 -1.19
CA PHE A 55 0.32 -9.44 -1.82
C PHE A 55 1.05 -8.40 -2.64
N ARG A 56 0.42 -7.95 -3.72
CA ARG A 56 0.91 -6.82 -4.51
C ARG A 56 -0.19 -5.80 -4.67
N GLY A 57 0.09 -4.56 -4.26
CA GLY A 57 -0.80 -3.43 -4.47
C GLY A 57 -0.33 -2.57 -5.63
N TYR A 58 -1.27 -2.07 -6.41
CA TYR A 58 -1.03 -1.11 -7.48
C TYR A 58 -1.65 0.20 -7.08
N TYR A 59 -0.85 1.26 -7.04
CA TYR A 59 -1.30 2.55 -6.53
C TYR A 59 -0.69 3.71 -7.30
N PHE A 60 -1.25 4.89 -7.09
CA PHE A 60 -0.65 6.14 -7.53
C PHE A 60 -0.97 7.23 -6.52
N PHE A 61 -0.25 8.34 -6.61
CA PHE A 61 -0.48 9.49 -5.76
C PHE A 61 -1.35 10.51 -6.47
N ASP A 62 -2.27 11.13 -5.73
CA ASP A 62 -3.13 12.18 -6.23
C ASP A 62 -3.06 13.36 -5.27
N ASP A 63 -2.51 14.48 -5.75
CA ASP A 63 -2.39 15.69 -4.95
C ASP A 63 -3.74 16.40 -4.92
N THR A 64 -4.21 16.69 -3.71
CA THR A 64 -5.44 17.39 -3.48
C THR A 64 -5.18 18.66 -2.67
N GLN A 65 -6.18 19.52 -2.54
CA GLN A 65 -6.06 20.73 -1.72
C GLN A 65 -5.83 20.40 -0.23
N LYS A 66 -6.24 19.22 0.20
CA LYS A 66 -6.08 18.79 1.59
C LYS A 66 -4.81 18.01 1.86
N GLY A 67 -4.03 17.72 0.83
CA GLY A 67 -2.79 16.95 0.94
C GLY A 67 -2.64 15.98 -0.21
N THR A 68 -1.88 14.92 0.02
CA THR A 68 -1.62 13.89 -0.98
C THR A 68 -2.38 12.62 -0.62
N ASP A 69 -3.17 12.12 -1.56
CA ASP A 69 -3.86 10.84 -1.40
C ASP A 69 -3.07 9.74 -2.07
N ILE A 70 -3.08 8.57 -1.45
CA ILE A 70 -2.65 7.33 -2.10
C ILE A 70 -3.92 6.64 -2.62
N VAL A 71 -3.92 6.33 -3.91
CA VAL A 71 -5.07 5.70 -4.55
C VAL A 71 -4.69 4.28 -4.96
N VAL A 72 -5.29 3.29 -4.32
CA VAL A 72 -5.03 1.88 -4.61
C VAL A 72 -6.02 1.41 -5.66
N ARG A 73 -5.51 0.99 -6.81
CA ARG A 73 -6.33 0.58 -7.95
C ARG A 73 -6.60 -0.91 -7.96
N LYS A 74 -5.65 -1.71 -7.48
CA LYS A 74 -5.75 -3.16 -7.55
C LYS A 74 -4.87 -3.77 -6.48
N ILE A 75 -5.32 -4.88 -5.92
CA ILE A 75 -4.53 -5.69 -5.00
C ILE A 75 -4.62 -7.13 -5.50
N THR A 76 -3.46 -7.76 -5.68
CA THR A 76 -3.36 -9.16 -6.07
C THR A 76 -2.73 -9.97 -4.96
N CYS A 77 -2.94 -11.28 -4.99
CA CYS A 77 -2.41 -12.19 -3.99
C CYS A 77 -1.92 -13.47 -4.68
N GLU A 78 -0.83 -14.04 -4.20
CA GLU A 78 -0.31 -15.30 -4.74
C GLU A 78 -1.24 -16.48 -4.47
N ARG A 79 -2.08 -16.39 -3.41
CA ARG A 79 -3.04 -17.44 -3.10
C ARG A 79 -4.34 -17.18 -3.86
N GLN A 80 -4.71 -18.12 -4.71
CA GLN A 80 -5.79 -17.92 -5.67
C GLN A 80 -7.12 -17.49 -5.05
N TRP A 81 -7.55 -18.15 -3.98
CA TRP A 81 -8.84 -17.81 -3.39
C TRP A 81 -8.88 -16.41 -2.77
N ILE A 82 -7.73 -15.97 -2.22
CA ILE A 82 -7.62 -14.61 -1.68
C ILE A 82 -7.63 -13.60 -2.82
N ASP A 83 -6.90 -13.90 -3.89
CA ASP A 83 -6.85 -13.04 -5.08
C ASP A 83 -8.25 -12.85 -5.67
N GLU A 84 -9.01 -13.93 -5.80
CA GLU A 84 -10.38 -13.88 -6.29
C GLU A 84 -11.30 -13.11 -5.35
N ALA A 85 -11.14 -13.27 -4.04
CA ALA A 85 -11.91 -12.54 -3.06
C ALA A 85 -11.61 -11.03 -3.11
N LEU A 86 -10.35 -10.67 -3.28
CA LEU A 86 -9.95 -9.27 -3.41
C LEU A 86 -10.51 -8.66 -4.70
N GLU A 87 -10.46 -9.39 -5.81
CA GLU A 87 -11.02 -8.93 -7.06
C GLU A 87 -12.53 -8.72 -6.96
N TYR A 88 -13.22 -9.62 -6.31
CA TYR A 88 -14.66 -9.50 -6.08
C TYR A 88 -14.98 -8.29 -5.20
N TRP A 89 -14.22 -8.11 -4.13
CA TRP A 89 -14.44 -7.03 -3.17
C TRP A 89 -14.10 -5.67 -3.75
N LEU A 90 -12.94 -5.53 -4.38
CA LEU A 90 -12.51 -4.28 -4.99
C LEU A 90 -13.24 -4.02 -6.30
N GLY A 91 -13.30 -5.05 -7.17
CA GLY A 91 -13.91 -4.92 -8.50
C GLY A 91 -13.30 -3.77 -9.27
N ASN A 92 -14.15 -2.84 -9.70
CA ASN A 92 -13.73 -1.62 -10.40
C ASN A 92 -13.57 -0.42 -9.44
N LYS A 93 -13.67 -0.67 -8.14
CA LYS A 93 -13.54 0.40 -7.14
C LYS A 93 -12.07 0.70 -6.90
N THR A 94 -11.83 1.90 -6.40
CA THR A 94 -10.51 2.29 -5.92
C THR A 94 -10.61 2.62 -4.45
N LEU A 95 -9.52 2.36 -3.73
CA LEU A 95 -9.39 2.78 -2.33
C LEU A 95 -8.55 4.04 -2.30
N ARG A 96 -9.04 5.04 -1.59
CA ARG A 96 -8.35 6.33 -1.51
C ARG A 96 -8.13 6.68 -0.05
N TYR A 97 -6.88 6.99 0.27
CA TYR A 97 -6.50 7.35 1.63
C TYR A 97 -5.65 8.61 1.60
N THR A 98 -5.96 9.55 2.48
CA THR A 98 -5.12 10.75 2.64
C THR A 98 -3.94 10.38 3.52
N LEU A 99 -2.73 10.66 3.04
CA LEU A 99 -1.52 10.42 3.81
C LEU A 99 -1.53 11.32 5.06
N PRO A 100 -1.15 10.76 6.22
CA PRO A 100 -1.20 11.54 7.45
C PRO A 100 -0.18 12.67 7.49
N GLY A 101 -0.62 13.79 7.97
CA GLY A 101 0.12 14.94 8.41
C GLY A 101 1.44 15.20 7.74
N LEU A 102 2.51 14.88 8.45
CA LEU A 102 3.86 15.16 7.99
C LEU A 102 4.21 14.46 6.67
N ALA A 103 3.76 13.22 6.49
CA ALA A 103 4.03 12.49 5.25
C ALA A 103 3.34 13.16 4.07
N GLY A 104 2.10 13.59 4.24
CA GLY A 104 1.38 14.35 3.22
C GLY A 104 2.06 15.67 2.92
N GLY A 105 2.53 16.38 3.95
CA GLY A 105 3.26 17.61 3.81
C GLY A 105 4.56 17.44 3.05
N LEU A 106 5.30 16.37 3.35
CA LEU A 106 6.54 16.06 2.64
C LEU A 106 6.26 15.73 1.18
N ALA A 107 5.25 14.93 0.92
CA ALA A 107 4.88 14.58 -0.44
C ALA A 107 4.55 15.85 -1.26
N LYS A 108 3.82 16.79 -0.68
CA LYS A 108 3.45 18.03 -1.32
C LYS A 108 4.66 18.90 -1.63
N VAL A 109 5.64 18.91 -0.76
CA VAL A 109 6.89 19.68 -0.98
C VAL A 109 7.76 19.02 -2.04
N LEU A 110 7.79 17.69 -2.07
CA LEU A 110 8.69 16.91 -2.92
C LEU A 110 8.11 16.63 -4.31
N PHE A 111 6.83 16.74 -4.48
CA PHE A 111 6.14 16.53 -5.76
C PHE A 111 5.69 17.87 -6.32
#